data_8e1b1ab552969aeda4f6d16b1ed2f703
#
_entry.id   8e1b1ab552969aeda4f6d16b1ed2f703
#
_cell.length_a   1.000
_cell.length_b   1.000
_cell.length_c   1.000
_cell.angle_alpha   90.00
_cell.angle_beta   90.00
_cell.angle_gamma   90.00
#
_symmetry.space_group_name_H-M   'P 1'
#
loop_
_entity.id
_entity.type
_entity.pdbx_description
1 polymer ?
#
loop_
_entity_poly.entity_id
_entity_poly.type
_entity_poly.pdbx_seq_one_letter_code
_entity_poly.pdbx_strand_id
1 'polypeptide(L)'
;MKQFLFTFCAFLMAGYATANGDPVKTDLLSGTPQYVRYEQTANSFCLAAEGKAATLCVSAADWEGVIRAAGDLVNDIRMVSGATPRLVQGDSPVSRSVIVGTVGHSPLIDKMVEEGRLDVSAIKGKWESFLIQTVDDNLVVAGSDKRGTIYAIYDISEKIGVSPWYWWADVPVRKSPSLYVAAGRYVQPSPKVKYRGIFINDEWPSFGG
;
A
#
# COMPACT_ATOMS: atom_id res chain seq x y z
N MET A 1 -23.06 17.69 -52.58
CA MET A 1 -22.85 18.08 -51.15
C MET A 1 -22.80 16.82 -50.31
N LYS A 2 -21.63 16.38 -49.94
CA LYS A 2 -21.42 15.21 -49.09
C LYS A 2 -21.18 15.69 -47.65
N GLN A 3 -22.10 15.35 -46.73
CA GLN A 3 -21.93 15.60 -45.31
C GLN A 3 -21.01 14.52 -44.74
N PHE A 4 -19.90 14.96 -44.15
CA PHE A 4 -19.03 14.11 -43.34
C PHE A 4 -19.59 14.05 -41.91
N LEU A 5 -19.99 12.85 -41.50
CA LEU A 5 -20.42 12.55 -40.12
C LEU A 5 -19.17 12.26 -39.31
N PHE A 6 -18.79 13.19 -38.44
CA PHE A 6 -17.75 12.97 -37.43
C PHE A 6 -18.34 12.16 -36.27
N THR A 7 -17.97 10.89 -36.17
CA THR A 7 -18.27 10.06 -35.00
C THR A 7 -17.30 10.40 -33.86
N PHE A 8 -17.82 11.10 -32.87
CA PHE A 8 -17.09 11.40 -31.64
C PHE A 8 -17.06 10.12 -30.76
N CYS A 9 -15.91 9.45 -30.70
CA CYS A 9 -15.69 8.33 -29.78
C CYS A 9 -15.50 8.89 -28.39
N ALA A 10 -16.57 8.93 -27.58
CA ALA A 10 -16.49 9.25 -26.16
C ALA A 10 -15.86 8.05 -25.43
N PHE A 11 -14.60 8.20 -25.00
CA PHE A 11 -13.98 7.28 -24.05
C PHE A 11 -14.70 7.40 -22.71
N LEU A 12 -15.51 6.40 -22.37
CA LEU A 12 -16.07 6.24 -21.04
C LEU A 12 -14.92 5.91 -20.07
N MET A 13 -14.44 6.91 -19.36
CA MET A 13 -13.62 6.73 -18.17
C MET A 13 -14.55 6.20 -17.09
N ALA A 14 -14.53 4.89 -16.85
CA ALA A 14 -15.20 4.28 -15.71
C ALA A 14 -14.49 4.74 -14.42
N GLY A 15 -14.98 5.83 -13.84
CA GLY A 15 -14.56 6.27 -12.53
C GLY A 15 -15.10 5.29 -11.47
N TYR A 16 -14.23 4.67 -10.71
CA TYR A 16 -14.62 3.93 -9.51
C TYR A 16 -15.07 4.96 -8.46
N ALA A 17 -16.36 4.98 -8.16
CA ALA A 17 -16.91 5.81 -7.09
C ALA A 17 -16.64 5.13 -5.74
N THR A 18 -16.13 5.90 -4.79
CA THR A 18 -16.11 5.51 -3.37
C THR A 18 -17.52 5.70 -2.78
N ALA A 19 -17.82 5.00 -1.70
CA ALA A 19 -19.12 5.05 -1.01
C ALA A 19 -19.56 6.48 -0.55
N ASN A 20 -18.68 7.48 -0.66
CA ASN A 20 -18.92 8.87 -0.29
C ASN A 20 -18.93 9.86 -1.47
N GLY A 21 -18.99 9.39 -2.72
CA GLY A 21 -19.24 10.24 -3.88
C GLY A 21 -18.08 11.14 -4.37
N ASP A 22 -16.95 11.20 -3.69
CA ASP A 22 -15.79 11.95 -4.16
C ASP A 22 -15.01 11.16 -5.21
N PRO A 23 -14.61 11.79 -6.34
CA PRO A 23 -13.81 11.11 -7.35
C PRO A 23 -12.47 10.69 -6.74
N VAL A 24 -12.14 9.40 -6.84
CA VAL A 24 -10.83 8.89 -6.43
C VAL A 24 -9.77 9.55 -7.31
N LYS A 25 -8.98 10.45 -6.73
CA LYS A 25 -7.82 11.00 -7.42
C LYS A 25 -6.81 9.89 -7.63
N THR A 26 -6.56 9.57 -8.89
CA THR A 26 -5.50 8.63 -9.27
C THR A 26 -4.17 9.38 -9.26
N ASP A 27 -3.16 8.78 -8.66
CA ASP A 27 -1.80 9.31 -8.77
C ASP A 27 -1.33 9.18 -10.21
N LEU A 28 -0.94 10.30 -10.82
CA LEU A 28 -0.53 10.35 -12.22
C LEU A 28 0.74 9.55 -12.51
N LEU A 29 1.56 9.31 -11.47
CA LEU A 29 2.84 8.59 -11.61
C LEU A 29 2.67 7.08 -11.43
N SER A 30 1.92 6.65 -10.42
CA SER A 30 1.75 5.23 -10.11
C SER A 30 0.51 4.60 -10.75
N GLY A 31 -0.45 5.41 -11.18
CA GLY A 31 -1.75 4.95 -11.70
C GLY A 31 -2.63 4.27 -10.64
N THR A 32 -2.21 4.30 -9.36
CA THR A 32 -2.95 3.72 -8.23
C THR A 32 -3.84 4.76 -7.55
N PRO A 33 -4.97 4.36 -6.94
CA PRO A 33 -5.83 5.29 -6.22
C PRO A 33 -5.10 5.94 -5.05
N GLN A 34 -5.27 7.26 -4.86
CA GLN A 34 -4.77 7.95 -3.68
C GLN A 34 -5.75 7.77 -2.52
N TYR A 35 -5.45 6.83 -1.63
CA TYR A 35 -6.28 6.50 -0.46
C TYR A 35 -5.81 7.15 0.84
N VAL A 36 -4.60 7.71 0.88
CA VAL A 36 -4.11 8.46 2.05
C VAL A 36 -4.68 9.87 2.05
N ARG A 37 -5.06 10.33 3.22
CA ARG A 37 -5.59 11.67 3.50
C ARG A 37 -4.79 12.29 4.65
N TYR A 38 -4.73 13.62 4.68
CA TYR A 38 -4.06 14.39 5.74
C TYR A 38 -5.05 14.97 6.75
N GLU A 39 -6.34 14.81 6.46
CA GLU A 39 -7.45 15.19 7.32
C GLU A 39 -8.29 13.94 7.59
N GLN A 40 -8.90 13.90 8.79
CA GLN A 40 -9.78 12.82 9.16
C GLN A 40 -11.07 12.88 8.33
N THR A 41 -11.44 11.77 7.75
CA THR A 41 -12.73 11.59 7.06
C THR A 41 -13.55 10.52 7.78
N ALA A 42 -14.86 10.46 7.48
CA ALA A 42 -15.73 9.44 8.06
C ALA A 42 -15.16 8.04 7.82
N ASN A 43 -15.10 7.24 8.88
CA ASN A 43 -14.60 5.85 8.88
C ASN A 43 -13.15 5.66 8.39
N SER A 44 -12.35 6.76 8.32
CA SER A 44 -10.93 6.62 7.98
C SER A 44 -10.14 5.98 9.11
N PHE A 45 -9.17 5.14 8.75
CA PHE A 45 -8.21 4.58 9.70
C PHE A 45 -7.14 5.63 10.01
N CYS A 46 -6.92 5.92 11.30
CA CYS A 46 -5.87 6.83 11.74
C CYS A 46 -4.53 6.10 11.74
N LEU A 47 -3.66 6.40 10.80
CA LEU A 47 -2.31 5.85 10.72
C LEU A 47 -1.35 6.58 11.67
N ALA A 48 -1.44 7.92 11.70
CA ALA A 48 -0.72 8.76 12.65
C ALA A 48 -1.47 10.07 12.85
N ALA A 49 -1.58 10.53 14.09
CA ALA A 49 -2.10 11.88 14.44
C ALA A 49 -1.71 12.23 15.88
N GLU A 50 -1.64 13.51 16.19
CA GLU A 50 -1.40 14.03 17.54
C GLU A 50 -0.15 13.41 18.22
N GLY A 51 0.92 13.20 17.45
CA GLY A 51 2.17 12.62 17.94
C GLY A 51 2.11 11.12 18.25
N LYS A 52 1.01 10.42 17.89
CA LYS A 52 0.83 8.98 18.06
C LYS A 52 0.70 8.32 16.70
N ALA A 53 1.16 7.07 16.58
CA ALA A 53 1.00 6.25 15.39
C ALA A 53 0.38 4.90 15.74
N ALA A 54 -0.37 4.34 14.78
CA ALA A 54 -0.95 3.01 14.89
C ALA A 54 0.15 1.95 15.05
N THR A 55 -0.13 0.91 15.82
CA THR A 55 0.77 -0.25 15.93
C THR A 55 0.76 -1.02 14.61
N LEU A 56 1.94 -1.46 14.15
CA LEU A 56 2.07 -2.42 13.04
C LEU A 56 2.17 -3.83 13.63
N CYS A 57 1.36 -4.74 13.11
CA CYS A 57 1.37 -6.16 13.48
C CYS A 57 1.78 -6.98 12.25
N VAL A 58 2.79 -7.83 12.40
CA VAL A 58 3.23 -8.78 11.39
C VAL A 58 3.49 -10.12 12.06
N SER A 59 3.12 -11.23 11.42
CA SER A 59 3.44 -12.56 11.96
C SER A 59 4.93 -12.83 11.90
N ALA A 60 5.47 -13.45 12.94
CA ALA A 60 6.85 -13.95 12.93
C ALA A 60 7.04 -15.14 11.95
N ALA A 61 5.94 -15.79 11.54
CA ALA A 61 5.96 -16.88 10.57
C ALA A 61 5.96 -16.37 9.11
N ASP A 62 5.73 -15.08 8.87
CA ASP A 62 5.79 -14.50 7.52
C ASP A 62 7.25 -14.40 7.04
N TRP A 63 7.44 -14.10 5.76
CA TRP A 63 8.76 -13.99 5.17
C TRP A 63 9.61 -12.90 5.84
N GLU A 64 10.89 -13.18 6.09
CA GLU A 64 11.83 -12.20 6.67
C GLU A 64 11.86 -10.88 5.89
N GLY A 65 11.73 -10.94 4.55
CA GLY A 65 11.66 -9.75 3.72
C GLY A 65 10.40 -8.90 3.96
N VAL A 66 9.29 -9.51 4.35
CA VAL A 66 8.04 -8.81 4.73
C VAL A 66 8.22 -8.15 6.11
N ILE A 67 8.79 -8.88 7.06
CA ILE A 67 9.07 -8.36 8.41
C ILE A 67 10.01 -7.15 8.32
N ARG A 68 11.06 -7.25 7.50
CA ARG A 68 11.98 -6.14 7.24
C ARG A 68 11.27 -4.94 6.64
N ALA A 69 10.47 -5.15 5.58
CA ALA A 69 9.73 -4.07 4.93
C ALA A 69 8.70 -3.41 5.88
N ALA A 70 8.10 -4.18 6.81
CA ALA A 70 7.26 -3.61 7.86
C ALA A 70 8.07 -2.67 8.78
N GLY A 71 9.34 -2.99 9.06
CA GLY A 71 10.28 -2.11 9.76
C GLY A 71 10.60 -0.84 8.98
N ASP A 72 10.73 -0.93 7.66
CA ASP A 72 10.93 0.24 6.79
C ASP A 72 9.70 1.17 6.85
N LEU A 73 8.48 0.61 6.84
CA LEU A 73 7.24 1.40 6.99
C LEU A 73 7.17 2.13 8.33
N VAL A 74 7.66 1.52 9.43
CA VAL A 74 7.77 2.20 10.73
C VAL A 74 8.63 3.46 10.61
N ASN A 75 9.79 3.35 9.95
CA ASN A 75 10.69 4.48 9.71
C ASN A 75 10.04 5.54 8.81
N ASP A 76 9.35 5.12 7.76
CA ASP A 76 8.70 6.01 6.81
C ASP A 76 7.57 6.82 7.48
N ILE A 77 6.72 6.17 8.28
CA ILE A 77 5.69 6.86 9.07
C ILE A 77 6.34 7.87 10.04
N ARG A 78 7.42 7.48 10.72
CA ARG A 78 8.18 8.38 11.60
C ARG A 78 8.76 9.55 10.84
N MET A 79 9.37 9.31 9.69
CA MET A 79 9.93 10.38 8.86
C MET A 79 8.88 11.38 8.40
N VAL A 80 7.68 10.92 8.03
CA VAL A 80 6.60 11.77 7.55
C VAL A 80 5.90 12.48 8.71
N SER A 81 5.46 11.75 9.75
CA SER A 81 4.57 12.26 10.79
C SER A 81 5.26 12.75 12.06
N GLY A 82 6.51 12.34 12.28
CA GLY A 82 7.20 12.55 13.55
C GLY A 82 6.81 11.54 14.63
N ALA A 83 5.74 10.74 14.45
CA ALA A 83 5.30 9.71 15.38
C ALA A 83 5.87 8.33 14.99
N THR A 84 6.37 7.58 15.96
CA THR A 84 6.99 6.27 15.72
C THR A 84 6.00 5.16 16.04
N PRO A 85 5.54 4.36 15.04
CA PRO A 85 4.76 3.17 15.27
C PRO A 85 5.52 2.14 16.10
N ARG A 86 4.80 1.37 16.92
CA ARG A 86 5.33 0.16 17.51
C ARG A 86 5.18 -1.00 16.52
N LEU A 87 6.24 -1.74 16.24
CA LEU A 87 6.19 -2.99 15.49
C LEU A 87 6.02 -4.16 16.47
N VAL A 88 4.98 -4.96 16.26
CA VAL A 88 4.68 -6.18 17.02
C VAL A 88 4.78 -7.37 16.09
N GLN A 89 5.66 -8.31 16.43
CA GLN A 89 5.77 -9.59 15.74
C GLN A 89 5.02 -10.64 16.55
N GLY A 90 3.96 -11.22 15.96
CA GLY A 90 3.14 -12.23 16.62
C GLY A 90 1.82 -12.46 15.88
N ASP A 91 1.08 -13.48 16.32
CA ASP A 91 -0.12 -13.96 15.63
C ASP A 91 -1.43 -13.47 16.28
N SER A 92 -1.35 -12.50 17.17
CA SER A 92 -2.51 -11.85 17.79
C SER A 92 -2.50 -10.36 17.46
N PRO A 93 -3.44 -9.87 16.65
CA PRO A 93 -3.49 -8.47 16.30
C PRO A 93 -3.89 -7.61 17.49
N VAL A 94 -3.32 -6.43 17.58
CA VAL A 94 -3.77 -5.38 18.49
C VAL A 94 -4.93 -4.62 17.83
N SER A 95 -5.92 -4.22 18.62
CA SER A 95 -7.00 -3.36 18.12
C SER A 95 -6.45 -2.04 17.55
N ARG A 96 -7.06 -1.54 16.48
CA ARG A 96 -6.67 -0.32 15.78
C ARG A 96 -5.22 -0.35 15.30
N SER A 97 -4.85 -1.46 14.68
CA SER A 97 -3.50 -1.68 14.16
C SER A 97 -3.48 -1.81 12.64
N VAL A 98 -2.29 -1.67 12.07
CA VAL A 98 -2.00 -2.07 10.69
C VAL A 98 -1.58 -3.54 10.75
N ILE A 99 -2.36 -4.42 10.14
CA ILE A 99 -2.09 -5.85 10.06
C ILE A 99 -1.48 -6.14 8.70
N VAL A 100 -0.21 -6.55 8.71
CA VAL A 100 0.55 -6.84 7.49
C VAL A 100 0.77 -8.34 7.37
N GLY A 101 0.56 -8.90 6.16
CA GLY A 101 0.91 -10.30 5.95
C GLY A 101 0.67 -10.84 4.54
N THR A 102 1.24 -12.02 4.33
CA THR A 102 1.17 -12.75 3.06
C THR A 102 0.12 -13.86 3.15
N VAL A 103 -0.77 -13.92 2.19
CA VAL A 103 -1.79 -14.99 2.10
C VAL A 103 -1.12 -16.36 2.03
N GLY A 104 -1.49 -17.26 2.93
CA GLY A 104 -0.92 -18.62 3.04
C GLY A 104 0.42 -18.70 3.78
N HIS A 105 0.91 -17.58 4.33
CA HIS A 105 2.14 -17.53 5.14
C HIS A 105 1.96 -16.74 6.44
N SER A 106 0.98 -15.89 6.52
CA SER A 106 0.70 -15.10 7.71
C SER A 106 -0.52 -15.65 8.42
N PRO A 107 -0.39 -16.31 9.59
CA PRO A 107 -1.52 -16.74 10.40
C PRO A 107 -2.50 -15.61 10.74
N LEU A 108 -2.03 -14.38 10.86
CA LEU A 108 -2.87 -13.20 11.05
C LEU A 108 -3.86 -13.01 9.90
N ILE A 109 -3.37 -13.10 8.66
CA ILE A 109 -4.18 -12.92 7.44
C ILE A 109 -5.05 -14.14 7.21
N ASP A 110 -4.48 -15.34 7.33
CA ASP A 110 -5.20 -16.59 7.03
C ASP A 110 -6.37 -16.79 7.98
N LYS A 111 -6.21 -16.47 9.26
CA LYS A 111 -7.29 -16.48 10.25
C LYS A 111 -8.43 -15.52 9.86
N MET A 112 -8.12 -14.30 9.42
CA MET A 112 -9.16 -13.35 8.98
C MET A 112 -9.90 -13.85 7.74
N VAL A 113 -9.23 -14.56 6.85
CA VAL A 113 -9.83 -15.19 5.67
C VAL A 113 -10.74 -16.36 6.07
N GLU A 114 -10.27 -17.24 6.98
CA GLU A 114 -11.05 -18.37 7.51
C GLU A 114 -12.30 -17.91 8.26
N GLU A 115 -12.20 -16.82 9.01
CA GLU A 115 -13.34 -16.20 9.71
C GLU A 115 -14.29 -15.44 8.77
N GLY A 116 -14.00 -15.36 7.47
CA GLY A 116 -14.82 -14.63 6.49
C GLY A 116 -14.78 -13.11 6.63
N ARG A 117 -13.85 -12.56 7.41
CA ARG A 117 -13.67 -11.12 7.65
C ARG A 117 -12.86 -10.45 6.54
N LEU A 118 -12.03 -11.20 5.83
CA LEU A 118 -11.19 -10.71 4.74
C LEU A 118 -11.40 -11.57 3.49
N ASP A 119 -11.90 -10.97 2.42
CA ASP A 119 -11.97 -11.63 1.11
C ASP A 119 -10.68 -11.34 0.32
N VAL A 120 -9.91 -12.39 0.03
CA VAL A 120 -8.68 -12.33 -0.75
C VAL A 120 -8.82 -12.85 -2.17
N SER A 121 -10.05 -13.14 -2.63
CA SER A 121 -10.33 -13.73 -3.96
C SER A 121 -9.72 -12.91 -5.10
N ALA A 122 -9.67 -11.59 -4.96
CA ALA A 122 -9.10 -10.69 -5.95
C ALA A 122 -7.59 -10.85 -6.15
N ILE A 123 -6.87 -11.39 -5.15
CA ILE A 123 -5.38 -11.49 -5.17
C ILE A 123 -4.88 -12.94 -5.05
N LYS A 124 -5.65 -13.84 -4.44
CA LYS A 124 -5.25 -15.23 -4.19
C LYS A 124 -4.80 -15.93 -5.48
N GLY A 125 -3.64 -16.56 -5.44
CA GLY A 125 -3.07 -17.29 -6.58
C GLY A 125 -2.52 -16.41 -7.71
N LYS A 126 -2.56 -15.08 -7.54
CA LYS A 126 -1.94 -14.14 -8.46
C LYS A 126 -0.53 -13.81 -8.00
N TRP A 127 0.35 -13.45 -8.91
CA TRP A 127 1.72 -13.04 -8.58
C TRP A 127 1.79 -11.53 -8.34
N GLU A 128 2.54 -11.13 -7.33
CA GLU A 128 2.86 -9.73 -6.99
C GLU A 128 1.62 -8.81 -6.91
N SER A 129 0.49 -9.39 -6.48
CA SER A 129 -0.77 -8.67 -6.29
C SER A 129 -0.99 -8.40 -4.80
N PHE A 130 -1.71 -7.34 -4.47
CA PHE A 130 -2.00 -7.02 -3.08
C PHE A 130 -3.34 -6.31 -2.91
N LEU A 131 -3.82 -6.27 -1.68
CA LEU A 131 -4.94 -5.45 -1.25
C LEU A 131 -4.60 -4.68 0.03
N ILE A 132 -5.19 -3.50 0.15
CA ILE A 132 -5.19 -2.68 1.34
C ILE A 132 -6.66 -2.38 1.65
N GLN A 133 -7.12 -2.76 2.84
CA GLN A 133 -8.53 -2.67 3.20
C GLN A 133 -8.69 -2.33 4.68
N THR A 134 -9.66 -1.47 4.99
CA THR A 134 -10.13 -1.32 6.37
C THR A 134 -11.07 -2.47 6.71
N VAL A 135 -10.77 -3.20 7.80
CA VAL A 135 -11.58 -4.32 8.29
C VAL A 135 -11.79 -4.10 9.79
N ASP A 136 -13.02 -3.96 10.19
CA ASP A 136 -13.37 -3.50 11.52
C ASP A 136 -12.61 -2.19 11.85
N ASP A 137 -11.88 -2.16 12.94
CA ASP A 137 -11.07 -1.01 13.36
C ASP A 137 -9.60 -1.08 12.87
N ASN A 138 -9.26 -2.02 11.98
CA ASN A 138 -7.88 -2.25 11.55
C ASN A 138 -7.68 -1.89 10.08
N LEU A 139 -6.43 -1.58 9.72
CA LEU A 139 -5.97 -1.50 8.35
C LEU A 139 -5.26 -2.81 8.01
N VAL A 140 -5.80 -3.56 7.06
CA VAL A 140 -5.22 -4.82 6.59
C VAL A 140 -4.45 -4.58 5.31
N VAL A 141 -3.21 -5.05 5.27
CA VAL A 141 -2.27 -4.99 4.15
C VAL A 141 -1.89 -6.42 3.79
N ALA A 142 -2.51 -6.97 2.77
CA ALA A 142 -2.34 -8.37 2.40
C ALA A 142 -1.80 -8.53 0.98
N GLY A 143 -0.72 -9.30 0.84
CA GLY A 143 -0.16 -9.67 -0.46
C GLY A 143 -0.50 -11.10 -0.86
N SER A 144 -0.60 -11.33 -2.16
CA SER A 144 -0.81 -12.67 -2.72
C SER A 144 0.41 -13.58 -2.57
N ASP A 145 1.59 -12.97 -2.47
CA ASP A 145 2.89 -13.58 -2.27
C ASP A 145 3.83 -12.62 -1.53
N LYS A 146 5.05 -13.07 -1.23
CA LYS A 146 6.06 -12.26 -0.54
C LYS A 146 6.25 -10.89 -1.18
N ARG A 147 6.37 -10.84 -2.50
CA ARG A 147 6.64 -9.58 -3.22
C ARG A 147 5.41 -8.68 -3.26
N GLY A 148 4.22 -9.27 -3.42
CA GLY A 148 2.97 -8.53 -3.34
C GLY A 148 2.81 -7.83 -1.99
N THR A 149 3.13 -8.51 -0.87
CA THR A 149 3.09 -7.91 0.46
C THR A 149 4.10 -6.77 0.61
N ILE A 150 5.34 -6.96 0.14
CA ILE A 150 6.37 -5.92 0.16
C ILE A 150 5.93 -4.71 -0.68
N TYR A 151 5.35 -4.94 -1.86
CA TYR A 151 4.85 -3.85 -2.71
C TYR A 151 3.69 -3.09 -2.06
N ALA A 152 2.79 -3.78 -1.34
CA ALA A 152 1.73 -3.11 -0.59
C ALA A 152 2.28 -2.18 0.49
N ILE A 153 3.34 -2.61 1.19
CA ILE A 153 4.03 -1.81 2.20
C ILE A 153 4.61 -0.55 1.57
N TYR A 154 5.36 -0.68 0.48
CA TYR A 154 5.98 0.47 -0.18
C TYR A 154 4.97 1.35 -0.93
N ASP A 155 3.83 0.82 -1.37
CA ASP A 155 2.72 1.64 -1.89
C ASP A 155 2.20 2.58 -0.79
N ILE A 156 2.07 2.11 0.46
CA ILE A 156 1.72 2.98 1.59
C ILE A 156 2.82 4.03 1.81
N SER A 157 4.09 3.65 1.80
CA SER A 157 5.22 4.56 1.97
C SER A 157 5.19 5.69 0.94
N GLU A 158 4.93 5.37 -0.33
CA GLU A 158 4.78 6.36 -1.39
C GLU A 158 3.58 7.29 -1.13
N LYS A 159 2.42 6.72 -0.81
CA LYS A 159 1.17 7.47 -0.60
C LYS A 159 1.23 8.40 0.61
N ILE A 160 1.95 8.05 1.66
CA ILE A 160 2.17 8.94 2.82
C ILE A 160 3.18 10.05 2.55
N GLY A 161 4.02 9.94 1.51
CA GLY A 161 4.93 11.00 1.11
C GLY A 161 6.41 10.68 1.10
N VAL A 162 6.78 9.37 1.12
CA VAL A 162 8.16 8.92 0.90
C VAL A 162 8.30 8.52 -0.57
N SER A 163 9.02 9.33 -1.34
CA SER A 163 9.23 9.06 -2.76
C SER A 163 10.03 7.77 -2.97
N PRO A 164 9.71 6.94 -4.00
CA PRO A 164 10.58 5.84 -4.43
C PRO A 164 12.00 6.30 -4.80
N TRP A 165 12.17 7.58 -5.12
CA TRP A 165 13.44 8.21 -5.47
C TRP A 165 14.18 8.83 -4.27
N TYR A 166 13.68 8.61 -3.04
CA TYR A 166 14.30 9.14 -1.81
C TYR A 166 15.78 8.77 -1.73
N TRP A 167 16.13 7.50 -1.98
CA TRP A 167 17.50 6.99 -1.90
C TRP A 167 18.35 7.28 -3.13
N TRP A 168 17.73 7.51 -4.30
CA TRP A 168 18.44 7.58 -5.57
C TRP A 168 18.62 9.00 -6.09
N ALA A 169 17.74 9.91 -5.73
CA ALA A 169 17.70 11.26 -6.25
C ALA A 169 17.45 12.32 -5.16
N ASP A 170 17.72 11.98 -3.89
CA ASP A 170 17.61 12.87 -2.73
C ASP A 170 16.26 13.60 -2.64
N VAL A 171 15.17 12.97 -3.09
CA VAL A 171 13.83 13.56 -3.02
C VAL A 171 13.40 13.66 -1.57
N PRO A 172 13.12 14.85 -1.05
CA PRO A 172 12.80 15.02 0.35
C PRO A 172 11.46 14.37 0.72
N VAL A 173 11.37 13.84 1.94
CA VAL A 173 10.13 13.31 2.50
C VAL A 173 9.14 14.45 2.73
N ARG A 174 7.91 14.28 2.27
CA ARG A 174 6.82 15.21 2.53
C ARG A 174 6.33 15.06 3.96
N LYS A 175 6.50 16.08 4.79
CA LYS A 175 6.07 16.07 6.19
C LYS A 175 4.58 16.31 6.33
N SER A 176 3.94 15.52 7.20
CA SER A 176 2.56 15.74 7.64
C SER A 176 2.35 15.18 9.04
N PRO A 177 1.87 15.95 10.02
CA PRO A 177 1.65 15.46 11.37
C PRO A 177 0.45 14.51 11.48
N SER A 178 -0.39 14.44 10.45
CA SER A 178 -1.60 13.62 10.41
C SER A 178 -1.66 12.81 9.13
N LEU A 179 -1.93 11.50 9.29
CA LEU A 179 -2.03 10.53 8.22
C LEU A 179 -3.23 9.63 8.47
N TYR A 180 -4.15 9.61 7.51
CA TYR A 180 -5.34 8.77 7.56
C TYR A 180 -5.44 7.94 6.28
N VAL A 181 -5.93 6.72 6.40
CA VAL A 181 -6.29 5.88 5.26
C VAL A 181 -7.80 5.89 5.11
N ALA A 182 -8.29 6.34 3.97
CA ALA A 182 -9.72 6.38 3.70
C ALA A 182 -10.31 4.96 3.76
N ALA A 183 -11.51 4.85 4.33
CA ALA A 183 -12.21 3.55 4.37
C ALA A 183 -12.43 3.04 2.96
N GLY A 184 -12.25 1.73 2.79
CA GLY A 184 -12.45 1.10 1.48
C GLY A 184 -11.55 -0.11 1.27
N ARG A 185 -11.62 -0.63 0.05
CA ARG A 185 -10.84 -1.76 -0.43
C ARG A 185 -10.06 -1.33 -1.67
N TYR A 186 -8.76 -1.37 -1.59
CA TYR A 186 -7.82 -1.00 -2.66
C TYR A 186 -7.07 -2.25 -3.10
N VAL A 187 -7.23 -2.63 -4.36
CA VAL A 187 -6.64 -3.83 -4.92
C VAL A 187 -5.70 -3.44 -6.04
N GLN A 188 -4.46 -3.88 -5.94
CA GLN A 188 -3.48 -3.82 -7.01
C GLN A 188 -3.39 -5.18 -7.69
N PRO A 189 -3.77 -5.29 -8.95
CA PRO A 189 -3.62 -6.54 -9.71
C PRO A 189 -2.15 -6.82 -10.00
N SER A 190 -1.87 -8.04 -10.46
CA SER A 190 -0.54 -8.39 -10.95
C SER A 190 -0.03 -7.40 -11.98
N PRO A 191 1.25 -7.00 -11.92
CA PRO A 191 1.85 -6.15 -12.93
C PRO A 191 1.75 -6.76 -14.32
N LYS A 192 1.59 -5.93 -15.36
CA LYS A 192 1.48 -6.41 -16.75
C LYS A 192 2.75 -7.11 -17.25
N VAL A 193 3.91 -6.72 -16.72
CA VAL A 193 5.22 -7.30 -17.08
C VAL A 193 5.76 -8.06 -15.89
N LYS A 194 5.98 -9.36 -16.05
CA LYS A 194 6.43 -10.25 -14.97
C LYS A 194 7.89 -9.99 -14.56
N TYR A 195 8.77 -9.85 -15.52
CA TYR A 195 10.20 -9.63 -15.25
C TYR A 195 10.52 -8.16 -15.40
N ARG A 196 10.85 -7.53 -14.29
CA ARG A 196 11.21 -6.12 -14.19
C ARG A 196 12.47 -6.00 -13.37
N GLY A 197 13.34 -5.09 -13.72
CA GLY A 197 14.60 -4.88 -13.02
C GLY A 197 15.31 -3.64 -13.50
N ILE A 198 16.35 -3.28 -12.78
CA ILE A 198 17.32 -2.26 -13.16
C ILE A 198 18.57 -3.01 -13.56
N PHE A 199 19.08 -2.72 -14.76
CA PHE A 199 20.41 -3.17 -15.15
C PHE A 199 21.45 -2.21 -14.56
N ILE A 200 22.35 -2.77 -13.75
CA ILE A 200 23.49 -2.03 -13.21
C ILE A 200 24.72 -2.54 -13.94
N ASN A 201 25.38 -1.67 -14.68
CA ASN A 201 26.67 -1.98 -15.24
C ASN A 201 27.73 -1.76 -14.16
N ASP A 202 28.29 -2.85 -13.64
CA ASP A 202 29.35 -2.86 -12.61
C ASP A 202 30.75 -3.13 -13.18
N GLU A 203 30.90 -3.03 -14.51
CA GLU A 203 32.21 -3.12 -15.15
C GLU A 203 33.12 -1.98 -14.73
N TRP A 204 34.41 -2.29 -14.57
CA TRP A 204 35.40 -1.29 -14.26
C TRP A 204 35.45 -0.19 -15.36
N PRO A 205 35.46 1.12 -15.03
CA PRO A 205 35.63 1.71 -13.69
C PRO A 205 34.31 2.13 -12.98
N SER A 206 33.13 1.69 -13.40
CA SER A 206 31.83 2.24 -12.95
C SER A 206 31.59 2.09 -11.45
N PHE A 207 31.96 0.95 -10.85
CA PHE A 207 31.84 0.67 -9.41
C PHE A 207 33.12 0.11 -8.79
N GLY A 208 34.19 0.05 -9.57
CA GLY A 208 35.52 -0.41 -9.13
C GLY A 208 36.32 0.75 -8.54
N GLY A 209 36.01 1.13 -7.30
CA GLY A 209 36.81 2.06 -6.52
C GLY A 209 37.39 1.40 -5.30
#